data_79df4fdc55d4697acc784b32ff102380
#
_entry.id   79df4fdc55d4697acc784b32ff102380
#
_cell.length_a   1.000
_cell.length_b   1.000
_cell.length_c   1.000
_cell.angle_alpha   90.00
_cell.angle_beta   90.00
_cell.angle_gamma   90.00
#
_symmetry.space_group_name_H-M   'P 1'
#
loop_
_entity.id
_entity.type
_entity.pdbx_description
1 polymer ?
#
loop_
_entity_poly.entity_id
_entity_poly.type
_entity_poly.pdbx_seq_one_letter_code
_entity_poly.pdbx_strand_id
1 'polypeptide(L)'
;MQITDPIADMLTRIRNASSAKHESVDVPASKMKKAIADILLEEGYIKNYQIIDDGTQGIIRITLKYLANKEKAIQGLRRVSKPGLRVYAGADELPRVLKGLGIAIISTSKGVMTDKKARKQNVGGEVLAFIW
;
A
#
# COMPACT_ATOMS: atom_id res chain seq x y z
N MET A 1 -25.28 -6.70 7.28
CA MET A 1 -24.26 -5.68 7.52
C MET A 1 -23.11 -5.84 6.51
N GLN A 2 -22.82 -4.81 5.77
CA GLN A 2 -21.68 -4.85 4.83
C GLN A 2 -20.40 -4.51 5.59
N ILE A 3 -19.40 -5.36 5.41
CA ILE A 3 -18.06 -5.09 5.91
C ILE A 3 -17.27 -4.44 4.78
N THR A 4 -16.80 -3.22 5.01
CA THR A 4 -16.00 -2.51 4.01
C THR A 4 -14.51 -2.66 4.33
N ASP A 5 -13.69 -2.71 3.28
CA ASP A 5 -12.24 -2.74 3.42
C ASP A 5 -11.65 -1.65 2.50
N PRO A 6 -11.47 -0.43 3.03
CA PRO A 6 -10.95 0.68 2.24
C PRO A 6 -9.55 0.44 1.69
N ILE A 7 -8.72 -0.34 2.42
CA ILE A 7 -7.37 -0.67 1.94
C ILE A 7 -7.46 -1.60 0.75
N ALA A 8 -8.29 -2.64 0.83
CA ALA A 8 -8.49 -3.55 -0.29
C ALA A 8 -9.03 -2.82 -1.52
N ASP A 9 -9.93 -1.87 -1.32
CA ASP A 9 -10.45 -1.02 -2.41
C ASP A 9 -9.33 -0.23 -3.06
N MET A 10 -8.46 0.40 -2.27
CA MET A 10 -7.31 1.14 -2.78
C MET A 10 -6.40 0.25 -3.61
N LEU A 11 -6.05 -0.94 -3.09
CA LEU A 11 -5.17 -1.88 -3.80
C LEU A 11 -5.81 -2.36 -5.10
N THR A 12 -7.10 -2.62 -5.10
CA THR A 12 -7.84 -3.05 -6.29
C THR A 12 -7.85 -1.95 -7.35
N ARG A 13 -8.09 -0.70 -6.96
CA ARG A 13 -8.06 0.44 -7.88
C ARG A 13 -6.69 0.59 -8.53
N ILE A 14 -5.63 0.49 -7.75
CA ILE A 14 -4.25 0.56 -8.27
C ILE A 14 -3.98 -0.59 -9.22
N ARG A 15 -4.36 -1.81 -8.84
CA ARG A 15 -4.18 -3.01 -9.67
C ARG A 15 -4.87 -2.86 -11.03
N ASN A 16 -6.13 -2.47 -11.01
CA ASN A 16 -6.93 -2.33 -12.23
C ASN A 16 -6.37 -1.22 -13.13
N ALA A 17 -6.02 -0.07 -12.56
CA ALA A 17 -5.46 1.04 -13.33
C ALA A 17 -4.11 0.69 -13.95
N SER A 18 -3.25 -0.02 -13.20
CA SER A 18 -1.95 -0.46 -13.70
C SER A 18 -2.11 -1.46 -14.84
N SER A 19 -3.03 -2.41 -14.71
CA SER A 19 -3.31 -3.40 -15.76
C SER A 19 -3.86 -2.77 -17.03
N ALA A 20 -4.67 -1.71 -16.89
CA ALA A 20 -5.23 -0.97 -18.01
C ALA A 20 -4.27 0.10 -18.55
N LYS A 21 -3.08 0.23 -17.96
CA LYS A 21 -2.05 1.21 -18.36
C LYS A 21 -2.52 2.66 -18.24
N HIS A 22 -3.35 2.95 -17.24
CA HIS A 22 -3.77 4.33 -16.95
C HIS A 22 -2.58 5.13 -16.41
N GLU A 23 -2.58 6.43 -16.67
CA GLU A 23 -1.53 7.32 -16.16
C GLU A 23 -1.70 7.55 -14.65
N SER A 24 -2.94 7.67 -14.20
CA SER A 24 -3.23 7.92 -12.79
C SER A 24 -4.50 7.21 -12.34
N VAL A 25 -4.68 7.15 -11.01
CA VAL A 25 -5.86 6.59 -10.40
C VAL A 25 -6.22 7.40 -9.16
N ASP A 26 -7.51 7.62 -8.94
CA ASP A 26 -8.02 8.35 -7.78
C ASP A 26 -8.59 7.39 -6.75
N VAL A 27 -8.25 7.62 -5.49
CA VAL A 27 -8.83 6.88 -4.36
C VAL A 27 -9.31 7.87 -3.30
N PRO A 28 -10.43 7.57 -2.61
CA PRO A 28 -10.86 8.43 -1.51
C PRO A 28 -9.76 8.51 -0.44
N ALA A 29 -9.48 9.71 0.05
CA ALA A 29 -8.39 9.94 0.97
C ALA A 29 -8.71 9.48 2.40
N SER A 30 -7.67 9.04 3.11
CA SER A 30 -7.68 8.81 4.55
C SER A 30 -6.24 8.85 5.04
N LYS A 31 -6.05 8.98 6.34
CA LYS A 31 -4.70 8.99 6.92
C LYS A 31 -3.96 7.70 6.60
N MET A 32 -4.63 6.56 6.72
CA MET A 32 -4.05 5.24 6.45
C MET A 32 -3.65 5.12 4.98
N LYS A 33 -4.54 5.49 4.06
CA LYS A 33 -4.26 5.40 2.62
C LYS A 33 -3.15 6.35 2.21
N LYS A 34 -3.09 7.55 2.81
CA LYS A 34 -2.00 8.48 2.57
C LYS A 34 -0.66 7.90 3.02
N ALA A 35 -0.63 7.27 4.20
CA ALA A 35 0.57 6.61 4.69
C ALA A 35 1.03 5.49 3.74
N ILE A 36 0.09 4.72 3.19
CA ILE A 36 0.40 3.68 2.20
C ILE A 36 0.96 4.32 0.92
N ALA A 37 0.36 5.41 0.45
CA ALA A 37 0.85 6.13 -0.73
C ALA A 37 2.27 6.66 -0.52
N ASP A 38 2.58 7.19 0.66
CA ASP A 38 3.93 7.63 1.01
C ASP A 38 4.94 6.49 0.89
N ILE A 39 4.59 5.31 1.38
CA ILE A 39 5.44 4.12 1.30
C ILE A 39 5.66 3.70 -0.15
N LEU A 40 4.60 3.66 -0.95
CA LEU A 40 4.70 3.30 -2.36
C LEU A 40 5.61 4.27 -3.11
N LEU A 41 5.56 5.57 -2.79
CA LEU A 41 6.42 6.56 -3.39
C LEU A 41 7.88 6.38 -2.96
N GLU A 42 8.14 6.21 -1.66
CA GLU A 42 9.49 6.01 -1.13
C GLU A 42 10.15 4.75 -1.70
N GLU A 43 9.38 3.70 -1.86
CA GLU A 43 9.89 2.41 -2.36
C GLU A 43 9.95 2.35 -3.89
N GLY A 44 9.53 3.43 -4.57
CA GLY A 44 9.64 3.52 -6.02
C GLY A 44 8.59 2.75 -6.81
N TYR A 45 7.46 2.42 -6.19
CA TYR A 45 6.37 1.72 -6.86
C TYR A 45 5.44 2.64 -7.63
N ILE A 46 5.35 3.91 -7.23
CA ILE A 46 4.55 4.92 -7.92
C ILE A 46 5.45 6.11 -8.25
N LYS A 47 5.05 6.90 -9.24
CA LYS A 47 5.81 8.06 -9.68
C LYS A 47 5.60 9.25 -8.73
N ASN A 48 4.35 9.45 -8.31
CA ASN A 48 3.98 10.59 -7.47
C ASN A 48 2.55 10.41 -6.98
N TYR A 49 2.13 11.23 -6.02
CA TYR A 49 0.72 11.36 -5.67
C TYR A 49 0.47 12.78 -5.20
N GLN A 50 -0.80 13.19 -5.23
CA GLN A 50 -1.22 14.47 -4.69
C GLN A 50 -2.58 14.33 -4.02
N ILE A 51 -2.82 15.19 -3.03
CA ILE A 51 -4.10 15.24 -2.34
C ILE A 51 -4.93 16.34 -3.00
N ILE A 52 -6.14 16.00 -3.40
CA ILE A 52 -7.07 16.93 -4.04
C ILE A 52 -8.25 17.13 -3.10
N ASP A 53 -8.53 18.39 -2.77
CA ASP A 53 -9.67 18.73 -1.93
C ASP A 53 -10.94 18.68 -2.80
N ASP A 54 -11.89 17.82 -2.39
CA ASP A 54 -13.17 17.66 -3.08
C ASP A 54 -14.34 18.21 -2.24
N GLY A 55 -14.02 18.97 -1.18
CA GLY A 55 -15.03 19.53 -0.28
C GLY A 55 -15.50 18.55 0.82
N THR A 56 -15.01 17.31 0.79
CA THR A 56 -15.32 16.29 1.81
C THR A 56 -14.03 15.72 2.38
N GLN A 57 -13.79 14.40 2.25
CA GLN A 57 -12.59 13.78 2.78
C GLN A 57 -11.35 13.98 1.92
N GLY A 58 -11.54 14.36 0.65
CA GLY A 58 -10.46 14.51 -0.30
C GLY A 58 -10.20 13.26 -1.12
N ILE A 59 -9.37 13.42 -2.13
CA ILE A 59 -8.98 12.36 -3.06
C ILE A 59 -7.47 12.29 -3.11
N ILE A 60 -6.91 11.08 -3.08
CA ILE A 60 -5.50 10.85 -3.38
C ILE A 60 -5.42 10.48 -4.85
N ARG A 61 -4.77 11.33 -5.65
CA ARG A 61 -4.52 11.03 -7.06
C ARG A 61 -3.12 10.47 -7.18
N ILE A 62 -3.02 9.19 -7.53
CA ILE A 62 -1.76 8.47 -7.62
C ILE A 62 -1.34 8.44 -9.08
N THR A 63 -0.14 8.95 -9.37
CA THR A 63 0.45 8.85 -10.70
C THR A 63 1.24 7.55 -10.75
N LEU A 64 0.82 6.64 -11.62
CA LEU A 64 1.39 5.31 -11.72
C LEU A 64 2.75 5.36 -12.43
N LYS A 65 3.58 4.37 -12.13
CA LYS A 65 4.92 4.26 -12.68
C LYS A 65 5.01 3.07 -13.63
N TYR A 66 5.61 3.31 -14.78
CA TYR A 66 5.88 2.27 -15.76
C TYR A 66 7.36 2.27 -16.09
N LEU A 67 7.90 1.08 -16.38
CA LEU A 67 9.30 0.92 -16.72
C LEU A 67 9.53 1.31 -18.18
N ALA A 68 10.80 1.36 -18.61
CA ALA A 68 11.18 1.77 -19.97
C ALA A 68 10.54 0.90 -21.06
N ASN A 69 10.26 -0.38 -20.75
CA ASN A 69 9.59 -1.32 -21.66
C ASN A 69 8.06 -1.26 -21.54
N LYS A 70 7.53 -0.25 -20.88
CA LYS A 70 6.09 -0.03 -20.60
C LYS A 70 5.47 -1.05 -19.65
N GLU A 71 6.27 -1.89 -19.01
CA GLU A 71 5.77 -2.76 -17.96
C GLU A 71 5.46 -1.97 -16.69
N LYS A 72 4.43 -2.41 -15.97
CA LYS A 72 4.05 -1.75 -14.72
C LYS A 72 5.12 -1.98 -13.63
N ALA A 73 5.38 -0.95 -12.84
CA ALA A 73 6.34 -1.04 -11.75
C ALA A 73 5.82 -1.93 -10.62
N ILE A 74 4.51 -1.90 -10.37
CA ILE A 74 3.88 -2.78 -9.39
C ILE A 74 3.47 -4.07 -10.09
N GLN A 75 4.10 -5.19 -9.73
CA GLN A 75 3.79 -6.49 -10.30
C GLN A 75 2.64 -7.18 -9.57
N GLY A 76 2.52 -6.95 -8.27
CA GLY A 76 1.44 -7.53 -7.50
C GLY A 76 1.12 -6.75 -6.25
N LEU A 77 -0.14 -6.87 -5.81
CA LEU A 77 -0.64 -6.30 -4.56
C LEU A 77 -1.55 -7.35 -3.92
N ARG A 78 -1.33 -7.62 -2.64
CA ARG A 78 -2.12 -8.60 -1.91
C ARG A 78 -2.53 -8.04 -0.57
N ARG A 79 -3.85 -8.02 -0.32
CA ARG A 79 -4.39 -7.70 1.00
C ARG A 79 -4.16 -8.89 1.92
N VAL A 80 -3.55 -8.66 3.09
CA VAL A 80 -3.27 -9.73 4.06
C VAL A 80 -4.26 -9.69 5.21
N SER A 81 -4.17 -8.67 6.07
CA SER A 81 -5.10 -8.49 7.19
C SER A 81 -6.41 -7.92 6.67
N LYS A 82 -7.54 -8.52 7.04
CA LYS A 82 -8.87 -8.12 6.57
C LYS A 82 -9.77 -7.85 7.77
N PRO A 83 -10.84 -7.04 7.61
CA PRO A 83 -11.73 -6.77 8.73
C PRO A 83 -12.29 -8.02 9.44
N GLY A 84 -12.56 -9.08 8.69
CA GLY A 84 -13.06 -10.34 9.26
C GLY A 84 -11.96 -11.31 9.69
N LEU A 85 -10.70 -11.03 9.38
CA LEU A 85 -9.57 -11.92 9.69
C LEU A 85 -8.30 -11.10 9.81
N ARG A 86 -8.03 -10.57 11.00
CA ARG A 86 -6.84 -9.75 11.24
C ARG A 86 -5.60 -10.62 11.34
N VAL A 87 -4.48 -10.12 10.81
CA VAL A 87 -3.19 -10.80 10.80
C VAL A 87 -2.13 -9.90 11.44
N TYR A 88 -1.49 -10.41 12.49
CA TYR A 88 -0.45 -9.68 13.22
C TYR A 88 0.84 -10.48 13.21
N ALA A 89 1.97 -9.79 13.33
CA ALA A 89 3.28 -10.43 13.45
C ALA A 89 4.15 -9.65 14.43
N GLY A 90 4.91 -10.37 15.24
CA GLY A 90 5.91 -9.78 16.13
C GLY A 90 7.12 -9.31 15.33
N ALA A 91 7.98 -8.51 15.97
CA ALA A 91 9.15 -7.92 15.31
C ALA A 91 10.09 -8.97 14.70
N ASP A 92 10.20 -10.14 15.32
CA ASP A 92 11.06 -11.23 14.87
C ASP A 92 10.37 -12.18 13.88
N GLU A 93 9.07 -11.96 13.63
CA GLU A 93 8.26 -12.83 12.75
C GLU A 93 7.70 -12.08 11.55
N LEU A 94 8.17 -10.87 11.29
CA LEU A 94 7.66 -10.07 10.17
C LEU A 94 7.93 -10.75 8.84
N PRO A 95 6.93 -10.83 7.95
CA PRO A 95 7.10 -11.53 6.68
C PRO A 95 8.05 -10.79 5.74
N ARG A 96 8.73 -11.57 4.89
CA ARG A 96 9.53 -11.03 3.79
C ARG A 96 8.81 -11.38 2.49
N VAL A 97 8.64 -10.39 1.63
CA VAL A 97 7.97 -10.58 0.34
C VAL A 97 9.03 -10.83 -0.73
N LEU A 98 8.92 -11.95 -1.44
CA LEU A 98 9.86 -12.35 -2.49
C LEU A 98 11.32 -12.23 -2.01
N LYS A 99 11.62 -12.77 -0.83
CA LYS A 99 12.96 -12.77 -0.22
C LYS A 99 13.56 -11.36 -0.09
N GLY A 100 12.71 -10.35 0.12
CA GLY A 100 13.12 -8.97 0.31
C GLY A 100 13.09 -8.12 -0.95
N LEU A 101 12.70 -8.67 -2.10
CA LEU A 101 12.54 -7.89 -3.33
C LEU A 101 11.26 -7.07 -3.31
N GLY A 102 10.22 -7.53 -2.60
CA GLY A 102 9.00 -6.78 -2.37
C GLY A 102 8.97 -6.22 -0.95
N ILE A 103 7.83 -5.66 -0.58
CA ILE A 103 7.62 -5.11 0.77
C ILE A 103 6.33 -5.62 1.39
N ALA A 104 6.31 -5.71 2.71
CA ALA A 104 5.09 -5.84 3.48
C ALA A 104 4.81 -4.47 4.13
N ILE A 105 3.56 -4.07 4.15
CA ILE A 105 3.15 -2.83 4.81
C ILE A 105 2.60 -3.21 6.17
N ILE A 106 3.19 -2.66 7.22
CA ILE A 106 2.90 -3.02 8.61
C ILE A 106 2.35 -1.79 9.34
N SER A 107 1.23 -1.96 10.03
CA SER A 107 0.68 -0.92 10.90
C SER A 107 1.18 -1.19 12.33
N THR A 108 2.04 -0.32 12.83
CA THR A 108 2.67 -0.45 14.14
C THR A 108 2.25 0.67 15.09
N SER A 109 2.61 0.55 16.36
CA SER A 109 2.40 1.61 17.33
C SER A 109 3.15 2.89 17.00
N LYS A 110 4.18 2.79 16.14
CA LYS A 110 4.99 3.93 15.69
C LYS A 110 4.62 4.40 14.29
N GLY A 111 3.48 3.95 13.77
CA GLY A 111 2.98 4.34 12.47
C GLY A 111 2.99 3.20 11.45
N VAL A 112 2.55 3.52 10.24
CA VAL A 112 2.54 2.59 9.12
C VAL A 112 3.91 2.61 8.47
N MET A 113 4.50 1.45 8.25
CA MET A 113 5.86 1.35 7.71
C MET A 113 6.06 0.03 6.97
N THR A 114 7.20 -0.10 6.29
CA THR A 114 7.57 -1.36 5.65
C THR A 114 8.05 -2.36 6.70
N ASP A 115 8.06 -3.65 6.31
CA ASP A 115 8.62 -4.71 7.15
C ASP A 115 10.10 -4.45 7.47
N LYS A 116 10.86 -3.93 6.51
CA LYS A 116 12.29 -3.62 6.72
C LYS A 116 12.47 -2.57 7.82
N LYS A 117 11.70 -1.50 7.76
CA LYS A 117 11.76 -0.44 8.76
C LYS A 117 11.29 -0.94 10.12
N ALA A 118 10.22 -1.74 10.15
CA ALA A 118 9.70 -2.30 11.40
C ALA A 118 10.73 -3.23 12.07
N ARG A 119 11.42 -4.07 11.28
CA ARG A 119 12.52 -4.90 11.83
C ARG A 119 13.63 -4.05 12.40
N LYS A 120 14.03 -3.02 11.69
CA LYS A 120 15.08 -2.11 12.13
C LYS A 120 14.73 -1.42 13.44
N GLN A 121 13.45 -1.05 13.62
CA GLN A 121 12.96 -0.43 14.84
C GLN A 121 12.54 -1.44 15.91
N ASN A 122 12.62 -2.73 15.60
CA ASN A 122 12.24 -3.81 16.50
C ASN A 122 10.79 -3.70 16.98
N VAL A 123 9.87 -3.41 16.06
CA VAL A 123 8.43 -3.34 16.33
C VAL A 123 7.67 -4.29 15.44
N GLY A 124 6.62 -4.88 15.97
CA GLY A 124 5.67 -5.68 15.20
C GLY A 124 4.36 -4.92 15.03
N GLY A 125 3.40 -5.55 14.37
CA GLY A 125 2.10 -4.93 14.18
C GLY A 125 1.20 -5.73 13.25
N GLU A 126 0.19 -5.05 12.74
CA GLU A 126 -0.77 -5.63 11.81
C GLU A 126 -0.17 -5.66 10.40
N VAL A 127 -0.17 -6.83 9.78
CA VAL A 127 0.34 -7.00 8.42
C VAL A 127 -0.78 -6.64 7.45
N LEU A 128 -0.71 -5.44 6.88
CA LEU A 128 -1.79 -4.91 6.04
C LEU A 128 -1.80 -5.51 4.64
N ALA A 129 -0.65 -5.52 3.98
CA ALA A 129 -0.59 -5.91 2.58
C ALA A 129 0.84 -6.28 2.17
N PHE A 130 0.94 -7.00 1.05
CA PHE A 130 2.20 -7.26 0.35
C PHE A 130 2.19 -6.54 -0.99
N ILE A 131 3.33 -5.94 -1.35
CA ILE A 131 3.52 -5.24 -2.62
C ILE A 131 4.83 -5.74 -3.24
N TRP A 132 4.81 -6.01 -4.53
CA TRP A 132 6.04 -6.40 -5.24
C TRP A 132 6.02 -6.03 -6.70
#